data_15f02096438bd61280ba046a503a86c7
#
_entry.id   15f02096438bd61280ba046a503a86c7
#
_cell.length_a   1.000
_cell.length_b   1.000
_cell.length_c   1.000
_cell.angle_alpha   90.00
_cell.angle_beta   90.00
_cell.angle_gamma   90.00
#
_symmetry.space_group_name_H-M   'P 1'
#
loop_
_entity.id
_entity.type
_entity.pdbx_description
1 polymer ?
#
loop_
_entity_poly.entity_id
_entity_poly.type
_entity_poly.pdbx_seq_one_letter_code
_entity_poly.pdbx_strand_id
1 'polypeptide(L)'
;KLSAQEWFYYGRELFAHEKQEQAAEVLRAFLENPEGGAENKAEAVRMLAHCLQAAGKEEEGISLLLEGLQFAPPTGEHCCEIGEYFYEKGQWEQAIFWYENALHAERCTEQGAFVQEECYGFLPCIRLCVCYGRLGGWEMAKMYNEMAGVFRPEDASVRQNREYLAKRA
;
A
#
# COMPACT_ATOMS: atom_id res chain seq x y z
N LYS A 1 -18.30 28.50 2.79
CA LYS A 1 -18.08 27.39 1.84
C LYS A 1 -16.61 26.94 2.01
N LEU A 2 -16.38 25.69 2.33
CA LEU A 2 -15.02 25.15 2.51
C LEU A 2 -14.26 25.20 1.18
N SER A 3 -12.98 25.55 1.22
CA SER A 3 -12.03 25.41 0.10
C SER A 3 -11.74 23.92 -0.16
N ALA A 4 -11.14 23.59 -1.33
CA ALA A 4 -10.73 22.23 -1.63
C ALA A 4 -9.77 21.67 -0.57
N GLN A 5 -8.83 22.48 -0.12
CA GLN A 5 -7.87 22.12 0.92
C GLN A 5 -8.54 21.82 2.27
N GLU A 6 -9.53 22.63 2.67
CA GLU A 6 -10.28 22.38 3.91
C GLU A 6 -11.13 21.11 3.82
N TRP A 7 -11.72 20.80 2.65
CA TRP A 7 -12.42 19.53 2.40
C TRP A 7 -11.48 18.33 2.56
N PHE A 8 -10.28 18.41 1.99
CA PHE A 8 -9.28 17.34 2.13
C PHE A 8 -8.88 17.11 3.59
N TYR A 9 -8.54 18.17 4.31
CA TYR A 9 -8.16 18.04 5.72
C TYR A 9 -9.33 17.54 6.60
N TYR A 10 -10.54 17.95 6.32
CA TYR A 10 -11.71 17.45 7.03
C TYR A 10 -11.92 15.94 6.78
N GLY A 11 -11.82 15.49 5.55
CA GLY A 11 -11.88 14.06 5.22
C GLY A 11 -10.77 13.25 5.91
N ARG A 12 -9.55 13.79 5.94
CA ARG A 12 -8.41 13.17 6.62
C ARG A 12 -8.60 13.06 8.13
N GLU A 13 -9.14 14.10 8.78
CA GLU A 13 -9.46 14.06 10.21
C GLU A 13 -10.54 13.02 10.53
N LEU A 14 -11.59 12.94 9.72
CA LEU A 14 -12.61 11.91 9.88
C LEU A 14 -12.03 10.50 9.74
N PHE A 15 -11.14 10.30 8.76
CA PHE A 15 -10.43 9.05 8.56
C PHE A 15 -9.55 8.68 9.76
N ALA A 16 -8.76 9.62 10.28
CA ALA A 16 -7.92 9.44 11.45
C ALA A 16 -8.71 9.09 12.73
N HIS A 17 -9.94 9.56 12.82
CA HIS A 17 -10.88 9.25 13.92
C HIS A 17 -11.76 8.02 13.65
N GLU A 18 -11.39 7.19 12.68
CA GLU A 18 -12.11 5.95 12.32
C GLU A 18 -13.59 6.14 11.92
N LYS A 19 -13.98 7.37 11.54
CA LYS A 19 -15.31 7.70 11.05
C LYS A 19 -15.44 7.41 9.55
N GLN A 20 -15.30 6.15 9.20
CA GLN A 20 -15.07 5.69 7.82
C GLN A 20 -16.18 6.08 6.85
N GLU A 21 -17.45 5.97 7.23
CA GLU A 21 -18.57 6.35 6.37
C GLU A 21 -18.56 7.85 6.04
N GLN A 22 -18.39 8.67 7.08
CA GLN A 22 -18.32 10.13 6.91
C GLN A 22 -17.07 10.55 6.15
N ALA A 23 -15.94 9.92 6.42
CA ALA A 23 -14.69 10.14 5.68
C ALA A 23 -14.89 9.82 4.19
N ALA A 24 -15.51 8.69 3.86
CA ALA A 24 -15.77 8.30 2.48
C ALA A 24 -16.64 9.32 1.72
N GLU A 25 -17.69 9.84 2.35
CA GLU A 25 -18.54 10.87 1.75
C GLU A 25 -17.77 12.16 1.45
N VAL A 26 -16.99 12.63 2.43
CA VAL A 26 -16.21 13.87 2.31
C VAL A 26 -15.09 13.73 1.29
N LEU A 27 -14.37 12.59 1.29
CA LEU A 27 -13.28 12.33 0.36
C LEU A 27 -13.79 12.18 -1.09
N ARG A 28 -14.95 11.57 -1.31
CA ARG A 28 -15.58 11.53 -2.64
C ARG A 28 -15.89 12.93 -3.16
N ALA A 29 -16.53 13.76 -2.34
CA ALA A 29 -16.83 15.14 -2.70
C ALA A 29 -15.56 15.95 -2.99
N PHE A 30 -14.47 15.70 -2.25
CA PHE A 30 -13.19 16.33 -2.51
C PHE A 30 -12.59 15.89 -3.87
N LEU A 31 -12.66 14.60 -4.20
CA LEU A 31 -12.12 14.08 -5.46
C LEU A 31 -12.82 14.67 -6.70
N GLU A 32 -14.09 15.00 -6.59
CA GLU A 32 -14.86 15.67 -7.64
C GLU A 32 -14.51 17.18 -7.78
N ASN A 33 -13.83 17.74 -6.78
CA ASN A 33 -13.47 19.16 -6.82
C ASN A 33 -12.28 19.40 -7.78
N PRO A 34 -12.47 20.24 -8.83
CA PRO A 34 -11.38 20.52 -9.79
C PRO A 34 -10.20 21.29 -9.18
N GLU A 35 -10.40 22.00 -8.07
CA GLU A 35 -9.36 22.76 -7.39
C GLU A 35 -8.49 21.89 -6.44
N GLY A 36 -8.82 20.62 -6.30
CA GLY A 36 -8.02 19.69 -5.50
C GLY A 36 -6.65 19.45 -6.11
N GLY A 37 -5.56 19.66 -5.33
CA GLY A 37 -4.21 19.37 -5.77
C GLY A 37 -3.99 17.87 -6.03
N ALA A 38 -3.14 17.53 -7.02
CA ALA A 38 -2.90 16.16 -7.45
C ALA A 38 -2.43 15.23 -6.31
N GLU A 39 -1.51 15.70 -5.47
CA GLU A 39 -0.99 14.93 -4.33
C GLU A 39 -2.08 14.66 -3.28
N ASN A 40 -2.89 15.67 -2.96
CA ASN A 40 -4.01 15.49 -2.04
C ASN A 40 -5.07 14.55 -2.63
N LYS A 41 -5.28 14.56 -3.95
CA LYS A 41 -6.17 13.61 -4.62
C LYS A 41 -5.64 12.18 -4.54
N ALA A 42 -4.35 11.97 -4.75
CA ALA A 42 -3.72 10.66 -4.61
C ALA A 42 -3.88 10.10 -3.18
N GLU A 43 -3.67 10.93 -2.16
CA GLU A 43 -3.85 10.53 -0.77
C GLU A 43 -5.33 10.29 -0.41
N ALA A 44 -6.24 11.14 -0.91
CA ALA A 44 -7.69 10.96 -0.74
C ALA A 44 -8.19 9.65 -1.35
N VAL A 45 -7.66 9.26 -2.50
CA VAL A 45 -7.92 7.96 -3.14
C VAL A 45 -7.54 6.81 -2.22
N ARG A 46 -6.35 6.84 -1.62
CA ARG A 46 -5.91 5.80 -0.68
C ARG A 46 -6.83 5.69 0.53
N MET A 47 -7.13 6.81 1.18
CA MET A 47 -8.02 6.84 2.33
C MET A 47 -9.42 6.33 1.98
N LEU A 48 -9.97 6.74 0.85
CA LEU A 48 -11.28 6.29 0.38
C LEU A 48 -11.28 4.80 0.04
N ALA A 49 -10.23 4.29 -0.61
CA ALA A 49 -10.09 2.86 -0.89
C ALA A 49 -10.06 2.03 0.40
N HIS A 50 -9.37 2.51 1.43
CA HIS A 50 -9.36 1.88 2.75
C HIS A 50 -10.76 1.85 3.40
N CYS A 51 -11.51 2.95 3.33
CA CYS A 51 -12.90 3.00 3.79
C CYS A 51 -13.79 1.99 3.04
N LEU A 52 -13.58 1.84 1.73
CA LEU A 52 -14.32 0.89 0.89
C LEU A 52 -13.99 -0.57 1.26
N GLN A 53 -12.73 -0.87 1.50
CA GLN A 53 -12.32 -2.22 1.96
C GLN A 53 -12.96 -2.55 3.31
N ALA A 54 -12.93 -1.63 4.25
CA ALA A 54 -13.59 -1.81 5.56
C ALA A 54 -15.11 -2.01 5.44
N ALA A 55 -15.74 -1.46 4.40
CA ALA A 55 -17.16 -1.67 4.08
C ALA A 55 -17.42 -2.95 3.26
N GLY A 56 -16.41 -3.78 3.00
CA GLY A 56 -16.53 -5.01 2.20
C GLY A 56 -16.59 -4.77 0.69
N LYS A 57 -16.23 -3.59 0.21
CA LYS A 57 -16.25 -3.18 -1.20
C LYS A 57 -14.85 -3.22 -1.82
N GLU A 58 -14.19 -4.36 -1.74
CA GLU A 58 -12.79 -4.51 -2.16
C GLU A 58 -12.57 -4.17 -3.65
N GLU A 59 -13.45 -4.64 -4.53
CA GLU A 59 -13.33 -4.41 -5.98
C GLU A 59 -13.46 -2.91 -6.34
N GLU A 60 -14.33 -2.18 -5.66
CA GLU A 60 -14.46 -0.73 -5.79
C GLU A 60 -13.19 -0.03 -5.28
N GLY A 61 -12.64 -0.50 -4.15
CA GLY A 61 -11.42 0.03 -3.56
C GLY A 61 -10.19 -0.13 -4.47
N ILE A 62 -9.97 -1.33 -5.04
CA ILE A 62 -8.83 -1.56 -5.93
C ILE A 62 -8.96 -0.76 -7.24
N SER A 63 -10.16 -0.68 -7.81
CA SER A 63 -10.39 0.14 -9.00
C SER A 63 -10.03 1.59 -8.76
N LEU A 64 -10.43 2.12 -7.62
CA LEU A 64 -10.11 3.48 -7.22
C LEU A 64 -8.61 3.70 -7.00
N LEU A 65 -7.91 2.76 -6.37
CA LEU A 65 -6.44 2.82 -6.21
C LEU A 65 -5.72 2.89 -7.56
N LEU A 66 -6.15 2.09 -8.53
CA LEU A 66 -5.59 2.10 -9.88
C LEU A 66 -5.91 3.39 -10.62
N GLU A 67 -7.13 3.91 -10.50
CA GLU A 67 -7.51 5.22 -11.05
C GLU A 67 -6.71 6.37 -10.45
N GLY A 68 -6.31 6.26 -9.18
CA GLY A 68 -5.52 7.26 -8.49
C GLY A 68 -4.13 7.50 -9.10
N LEU A 69 -3.60 6.54 -9.86
CA LEU A 69 -2.32 6.67 -10.56
C LEU A 69 -2.30 7.80 -11.60
N GLN A 70 -3.46 8.29 -12.03
CA GLN A 70 -3.55 9.46 -12.90
C GLN A 70 -3.14 10.77 -12.20
N PHE A 71 -3.18 10.83 -10.88
CA PHE A 71 -2.92 12.07 -10.13
C PHE A 71 -1.45 12.24 -9.76
N ALA A 72 -0.78 11.16 -9.37
CA ALA A 72 0.63 11.18 -8.98
C ALA A 72 1.26 9.80 -9.14
N PRO A 73 2.59 9.71 -9.26
CA PRO A 73 3.30 8.42 -9.18
C PRO A 73 2.98 7.72 -7.86
N PRO A 74 2.87 6.38 -7.86
CA PRO A 74 2.53 5.65 -6.66
C PRO A 74 3.63 5.74 -5.59
N THR A 75 3.22 5.94 -4.33
CA THR A 75 4.09 5.83 -3.16
C THR A 75 4.29 4.36 -2.79
N GLY A 76 5.20 4.07 -1.86
CA GLY A 76 5.38 2.73 -1.30
C GLY A 76 4.09 2.19 -0.67
N GLU A 77 3.36 3.03 0.04
CA GLU A 77 2.05 2.69 0.63
C GLU A 77 1.03 2.31 -0.45
N HIS A 78 0.94 3.09 -1.51
CA HIS A 78 0.03 2.84 -2.62
C HIS A 78 0.35 1.49 -3.29
N CYS A 79 1.63 1.24 -3.57
CA CYS A 79 2.10 -0.02 -4.13
C CYS A 79 1.80 -1.21 -3.21
N CYS A 80 2.03 -1.07 -1.90
CA CYS A 80 1.74 -2.13 -0.93
C CYS A 80 0.25 -2.46 -0.84
N GLU A 81 -0.62 -1.46 -0.87
CA GLU A 81 -2.07 -1.68 -0.83
C GLU A 81 -2.58 -2.43 -2.06
N ILE A 82 -2.11 -2.08 -3.25
CA ILE A 82 -2.43 -2.82 -4.48
C ILE A 82 -1.80 -4.21 -4.46
N GLY A 83 -0.56 -4.31 -4.02
CA GLY A 83 0.15 -5.59 -3.88
C GLY A 83 -0.57 -6.55 -2.94
N GLU A 84 -1.06 -6.07 -1.80
CA GLU A 84 -1.80 -6.87 -0.82
C GLU A 84 -3.11 -7.43 -1.41
N TYR A 85 -3.85 -6.63 -2.17
CA TYR A 85 -5.05 -7.10 -2.87
C TYR A 85 -4.76 -8.32 -3.76
N PHE A 86 -3.71 -8.25 -4.58
CA PHE A 86 -3.31 -9.38 -5.42
C PHE A 86 -2.75 -10.56 -4.62
N TYR A 87 -2.01 -10.28 -3.55
CA TYR A 87 -1.47 -11.28 -2.64
C TYR A 87 -2.58 -12.12 -1.98
N GLU A 88 -3.61 -11.49 -1.45
CA GLU A 88 -4.76 -12.17 -0.81
C GLU A 88 -5.52 -13.04 -1.79
N LYS A 89 -5.57 -12.67 -3.07
CA LYS A 89 -6.20 -13.45 -4.14
C LYS A 89 -5.29 -14.56 -4.72
N GLY A 90 -4.05 -14.70 -4.22
CA GLY A 90 -3.09 -15.67 -4.73
C GLY A 90 -2.57 -15.34 -6.15
N GLN A 91 -2.72 -14.11 -6.57
CA GLN A 91 -2.20 -13.61 -7.86
C GLN A 91 -0.75 -13.13 -7.66
N TRP A 92 0.15 -14.10 -7.54
CA TRP A 92 1.53 -13.89 -7.07
C TRP A 92 2.35 -13.01 -8.01
N GLU A 93 2.20 -13.15 -9.32
CA GLU A 93 2.96 -12.35 -10.31
C GLU A 93 2.58 -10.87 -10.25
N GLN A 94 1.28 -10.56 -10.12
CA GLN A 94 0.80 -9.19 -9.95
C GLN A 94 1.25 -8.61 -8.60
N ALA A 95 1.16 -9.40 -7.54
CA ALA A 95 1.66 -8.98 -6.22
C ALA A 95 3.16 -8.67 -6.26
N ILE A 96 3.98 -9.51 -6.90
CA ILE A 96 5.42 -9.29 -7.10
C ILE A 96 5.66 -7.94 -7.77
N PHE A 97 4.97 -7.67 -8.89
CA PHE A 97 5.13 -6.40 -9.60
C PHE A 97 4.94 -5.19 -8.67
N TRP A 98 3.88 -5.18 -7.90
CA TRP A 98 3.57 -4.05 -7.02
C TRP A 98 4.51 -3.93 -5.83
N TYR A 99 4.88 -5.05 -5.19
CA TYR A 99 5.84 -5.00 -4.08
C TYR A 99 7.26 -4.63 -4.53
N GLU A 100 7.70 -5.04 -5.71
CA GLU A 100 8.98 -4.58 -6.27
C GLU A 100 8.95 -3.07 -6.56
N ASN A 101 7.83 -2.56 -7.09
CA ASN A 101 7.66 -1.11 -7.25
C ASN A 101 7.66 -0.36 -5.91
N ALA A 102 7.11 -0.93 -4.85
CA ALA A 102 7.16 -0.34 -3.52
C ALA A 102 8.59 -0.11 -3.03
N LEU A 103 9.51 -1.05 -3.28
CA LEU A 103 10.93 -0.94 -2.91
C LEU A 103 11.66 0.18 -3.66
N HIS A 104 11.18 0.57 -4.84
CA HIS A 104 11.77 1.63 -5.67
C HIS A 104 11.01 2.95 -5.59
N ALA A 105 9.86 2.98 -4.91
CA ALA A 105 9.05 4.18 -4.80
C ALA A 105 9.75 5.26 -3.96
N GLU A 106 9.58 6.50 -4.37
CA GLU A 106 10.06 7.64 -3.60
C GLU A 106 9.17 7.90 -2.38
N ARG A 107 9.81 8.19 -1.25
CA ARG A 107 9.09 8.63 -0.06
C ARG A 107 8.55 10.04 -0.27
N CYS A 108 7.34 10.29 0.21
CA CYS A 108 6.84 11.65 0.29
C CYS A 108 7.68 12.42 1.33
N THR A 109 8.31 13.52 0.89
CA THR A 109 9.15 14.37 1.74
C THR A 109 8.42 15.61 2.26
N GLU A 110 7.14 15.77 1.93
CA GLU A 110 6.36 16.91 2.38
C GLU A 110 6.17 16.92 3.90
N GLN A 111 6.23 18.10 4.48
CA GLN A 111 6.03 18.29 5.90
C GLN A 111 4.60 17.92 6.29
N GLY A 112 4.44 16.94 7.19
CA GLY A 112 3.16 16.42 7.63
C GLY A 112 2.61 15.25 6.81
N ALA A 113 3.35 14.76 5.81
CA ALA A 113 3.01 13.52 5.12
C ALA A 113 3.10 12.32 6.07
N PHE A 114 2.09 11.46 6.02
CA PHE A 114 2.11 10.21 6.78
C PHE A 114 2.82 9.13 5.99
N VAL A 115 4.06 8.80 6.39
CA VAL A 115 4.89 7.79 5.74
C VAL A 115 4.90 6.52 6.59
N GLN A 116 4.52 5.39 6.00
CA GLN A 116 4.64 4.07 6.59
C GLN A 116 5.97 3.45 6.15
N GLU A 117 7.01 3.62 6.95
CA GLU A 117 8.38 3.19 6.62
C GLU A 117 8.47 1.70 6.23
N GLU A 118 7.65 0.84 6.80
CA GLU A 118 7.63 -0.58 6.47
C GLU A 118 7.25 -0.86 5.01
N CYS A 119 6.50 0.03 4.35
CA CYS A 119 6.13 -0.09 2.94
C CYS A 119 7.30 0.13 1.97
N TYR A 120 8.43 0.64 2.46
CA TYR A 120 9.64 0.89 1.68
C TYR A 120 10.77 -0.11 1.95
N GLY A 121 10.52 -1.14 2.71
CA GLY A 121 11.54 -2.10 3.08
C GLY A 121 10.98 -3.43 3.55
N PHE A 122 10.68 -3.55 4.84
CA PHE A 122 10.33 -4.84 5.44
C PHE A 122 9.11 -5.50 4.79
N LEU A 123 8.00 -4.80 4.69
CA LEU A 123 6.72 -5.38 4.21
C LEU A 123 6.83 -5.89 2.77
N PRO A 124 7.29 -5.12 1.78
CA PRO A 124 7.50 -5.65 0.44
C PRO A 124 8.43 -6.85 0.40
N CYS A 125 9.57 -6.81 1.12
CA CYS A 125 10.53 -7.91 1.13
C CYS A 125 9.93 -9.21 1.67
N ILE A 126 9.22 -9.16 2.80
CA ILE A 126 8.63 -10.37 3.39
C ILE A 126 7.51 -10.95 2.51
N ARG A 127 6.74 -10.09 1.84
CA ARG A 127 5.70 -10.50 0.88
C ARG A 127 6.30 -11.09 -0.39
N LEU A 128 7.35 -10.49 -0.94
CA LEU A 128 8.07 -11.00 -2.10
C LEU A 128 8.70 -12.38 -1.83
N CYS A 129 9.25 -12.58 -0.64
CA CYS A 129 9.73 -13.91 -0.23
C CYS A 129 8.63 -14.97 -0.39
N VAL A 130 7.43 -14.69 0.10
CA VAL A 130 6.30 -15.64 -0.01
C VAL A 130 5.85 -15.81 -1.46
N CYS A 131 5.68 -14.72 -2.21
CA CYS A 131 5.23 -14.77 -3.61
C CYS A 131 6.17 -15.60 -4.48
N TYR A 132 7.47 -15.32 -4.41
CA TYR A 132 8.47 -16.12 -5.14
C TYR A 132 8.51 -17.57 -4.70
N GLY A 133 8.40 -17.84 -3.40
CA GLY A 133 8.28 -19.19 -2.85
C GLY A 133 7.07 -19.95 -3.39
N ARG A 134 5.93 -19.29 -3.56
CA ARG A 134 4.71 -19.88 -4.16
C ARG A 134 4.88 -20.24 -5.64
N LEU A 135 5.71 -19.49 -6.35
CA LEU A 135 6.04 -19.74 -7.76
C LEU A 135 7.26 -20.67 -7.94
N GLY A 136 7.87 -21.17 -6.87
CA GLY A 136 9.07 -22.03 -6.93
C GLY A 136 10.36 -21.27 -7.21
N GLY A 137 10.36 -19.96 -7.16
CA GLY A 137 11.52 -19.10 -7.32
C GLY A 137 12.37 -19.00 -6.04
N TRP A 138 12.94 -20.14 -5.61
CA TRP A 138 13.60 -20.29 -4.30
C TRP A 138 14.76 -19.33 -4.07
N GLU A 139 15.56 -19.04 -5.08
CA GLU A 139 16.69 -18.11 -4.96
C GLU A 139 16.21 -16.69 -4.67
N MET A 140 15.20 -16.24 -5.39
CA MET A 140 14.58 -14.92 -5.17
C MET A 140 13.89 -14.85 -3.81
N ALA A 141 13.18 -15.92 -3.42
CA ALA A 141 12.57 -16.02 -2.10
C ALA A 141 13.59 -15.89 -0.97
N LYS A 142 14.74 -16.59 -1.07
CA LYS A 142 15.85 -16.49 -0.11
C LYS A 142 16.42 -15.08 -0.06
N MET A 143 16.70 -14.48 -1.22
CA MET A 143 17.24 -13.13 -1.32
C MET A 143 16.32 -12.12 -0.61
N TYR A 144 15.03 -12.12 -0.91
CA TYR A 144 14.09 -11.18 -0.30
C TYR A 144 13.88 -11.44 1.20
N ASN A 145 13.95 -12.70 1.66
CA ASN A 145 13.91 -12.99 3.09
C ASN A 145 15.11 -12.40 3.83
N GLU A 146 16.32 -12.52 3.26
CA GLU A 146 17.51 -11.92 3.85
C GLU A 146 17.45 -10.40 3.84
N MET A 147 16.91 -9.79 2.78
CA MET A 147 16.65 -8.36 2.74
C MET A 147 15.64 -7.92 3.83
N ALA A 148 14.56 -8.67 4.05
CA ALA A 148 13.64 -8.42 5.14
C ALA A 148 14.34 -8.48 6.51
N GLY A 149 15.25 -9.43 6.69
CA GLY A 149 16.08 -9.57 7.88
C GLY A 149 17.01 -8.39 8.15
N VAL A 150 17.44 -7.66 7.13
CA VAL A 150 18.20 -6.42 7.29
C VAL A 150 17.36 -5.34 7.99
N PHE A 151 16.07 -5.24 7.65
CA PHE A 151 15.16 -4.28 8.27
C PHE A 151 14.69 -4.70 9.67
N ARG A 152 14.44 -6.01 9.86
CA ARG A 152 13.97 -6.58 11.15
C ARG A 152 14.68 -7.90 11.44
N PRO A 153 15.90 -7.86 12.02
CA PRO A 153 16.74 -9.07 12.24
C PRO A 153 16.09 -10.12 13.13
N GLU A 154 15.30 -9.71 14.10
CA GLU A 154 14.68 -10.59 15.10
C GLU A 154 13.24 -10.99 14.75
N ASP A 155 12.75 -10.64 13.58
CA ASP A 155 11.37 -10.97 13.17
C ASP A 155 11.17 -12.48 13.03
N ALA A 156 10.09 -12.98 13.64
CA ALA A 156 9.79 -14.42 13.66
C ALA A 156 9.54 -14.98 12.25
N SER A 157 8.89 -14.19 11.38
CA SER A 157 8.61 -14.61 10.00
C SER A 157 9.89 -14.78 9.20
N VAL A 158 10.87 -13.90 9.37
CA VAL A 158 12.19 -13.99 8.72
C VAL A 158 12.89 -15.28 9.12
N ARG A 159 12.90 -15.62 10.41
CA ARG A 159 13.51 -16.86 10.92
C ARG A 159 12.79 -18.10 10.39
N GLN A 160 11.47 -18.14 10.46
CA GLN A 160 10.67 -19.26 9.97
C GLN A 160 10.86 -19.49 8.47
N ASN A 161 10.85 -18.41 7.69
CA ASN A 161 11.12 -18.48 6.25
C ASN A 161 12.51 -19.01 5.95
N ARG A 162 13.53 -18.58 6.70
CA ARG A 162 14.90 -19.05 6.52
C ARG A 162 14.99 -20.58 6.73
N GLU A 163 14.37 -21.10 7.79
CA GLU A 163 14.33 -22.54 8.05
C GLU A 163 13.56 -23.31 6.97
N TYR A 164 12.45 -22.76 6.51
CA TYR A 164 11.64 -23.35 5.45
C TYR A 164 12.41 -23.40 4.11
N LEU A 165 13.05 -22.30 3.74
CA LEU A 165 13.76 -22.15 2.48
C LEU A 165 15.09 -22.93 2.43
N ALA A 166 15.73 -23.15 3.59
CA ALA A 166 16.95 -23.95 3.67
C ALA A 166 16.75 -25.41 3.21
N LYS A 167 15.54 -25.93 3.25
CA LYS A 167 15.17 -27.28 2.83
C LYS A 167 14.81 -27.37 1.35
N ARG A 168 14.90 -26.29 0.61
CA ARG A 168 14.52 -26.19 -0.80
C ARG A 168 15.70 -25.74 -1.65
N ALA A 169 15.90 -26.46 -2.69
CA ALA A 169 16.96 -26.17 -3.68
C ALA A 169 16.35 -25.47 -4.89
#